data_312ea725ad3633fc5aadb480f86cf6a7
#
_entry.id   312ea725ad3633fc5aadb480f86cf6a7
#
_cell.length_a   1.000
_cell.length_b   1.000
_cell.length_c   1.000
_cell.angle_alpha   90.00
_cell.angle_beta   90.00
_cell.angle_gamma   90.00
#
_symmetry.space_group_name_H-M   'P 1'
#
loop_
_entity.id
_entity.type
_entity.pdbx_description
1 polymer ?
#
loop_
_entity_poly.entity_id
_entity_poly.type
_entity_poly.pdbx_seq_one_letter_code
_entity_poly.pdbx_strand_id
1 'polypeptide(L)'
;MKPYDTEQDKKEQVREMFDRIAPAYDRLNHTLSFQIDKLWRRHVVRIVRRMQPRRILDVATGTGDLALAMARRMRGVQVLGVDLSENMLAEARRKATACGLDERVVLSLGDAERLEVADASVDVVTVAFGVRNFGDLGAGLREIARVLKPGGKVVILEFSTPRNPLFRRVYGLYSHRLLPAIGGMISKDRKAYEYLPASVDEFPAPECFMAMMREAGFKLSLIHI
;
A
#
# COMPACT_ATOMS: atom_id res chain seq x y z
N MET A 1 -11.53 12.08 -2.57
CA MET A 1 -12.32 11.52 -3.69
C MET A 1 -12.85 10.12 -3.33
N LYS A 2 -14.00 9.72 -3.88
CA LYS A 2 -14.60 8.38 -3.72
C LYS A 2 -14.56 7.63 -5.05
N PRO A 3 -14.36 6.28 -5.08
CA PRO A 3 -14.34 5.50 -6.32
C PRO A 3 -15.68 5.50 -7.08
N TYR A 4 -16.78 5.52 -6.35
CA TYR A 4 -18.13 5.43 -6.90
C TYR A 4 -19.03 6.54 -6.37
N ASP A 5 -20.06 6.94 -7.17
CA ASP A 5 -21.07 7.92 -6.77
C ASP A 5 -22.19 7.25 -5.97
N THR A 6 -21.87 6.81 -4.76
CA THR A 6 -22.83 6.21 -3.82
C THR A 6 -22.80 6.97 -2.50
N GLU A 7 -23.85 6.77 -1.66
CA GLU A 7 -23.94 7.39 -0.33
C GLU A 7 -22.93 6.81 0.68
N GLN A 8 -22.38 5.63 0.39
CA GLN A 8 -21.38 4.98 1.25
C GLN A 8 -20.18 5.90 1.51
N ASP A 9 -19.50 5.69 2.62
CA ASP A 9 -18.25 6.41 2.90
C ASP A 9 -17.10 6.00 1.95
N LYS A 10 -16.00 6.75 1.97
CA LYS A 10 -14.84 6.48 1.11
C LYS A 10 -14.26 5.09 1.37
N LYS A 11 -14.15 4.70 2.63
CA LYS A 11 -13.50 3.46 3.05
C LYS A 11 -14.24 2.24 2.51
N GLU A 12 -15.56 2.24 2.62
CA GLU A 12 -16.42 1.16 2.15
C GLU A 12 -16.35 1.04 0.62
N GLN A 13 -16.41 2.16 -0.11
CA GLN A 13 -16.28 2.17 -1.56
C GLN A 13 -14.91 1.69 -2.03
N VAL A 14 -13.83 2.07 -1.33
CA VAL A 14 -12.47 1.59 -1.60
C VAL A 14 -12.37 0.09 -1.36
N ARG A 15 -12.93 -0.42 -0.26
CA ARG A 15 -12.98 -1.86 0.04
C ARG A 15 -13.68 -2.62 -1.09
N GLU A 16 -14.90 -2.20 -1.47
CA GLU A 16 -15.65 -2.84 -2.56
C GLU A 16 -14.91 -2.80 -3.90
N MET A 17 -14.28 -1.68 -4.20
CA MET A 17 -13.47 -1.55 -5.41
C MET A 17 -12.34 -2.59 -5.44
N PHE A 18 -11.57 -2.70 -4.36
CA PHE A 18 -10.48 -3.66 -4.28
C PHE A 18 -10.96 -5.10 -4.28
N ASP A 19 -12.09 -5.41 -3.63
CA ASP A 19 -12.72 -6.73 -3.68
C ASP A 19 -13.07 -7.14 -5.13
N ARG A 20 -13.57 -6.20 -5.95
CA ARG A 20 -13.94 -6.47 -7.35
C ARG A 20 -12.73 -6.72 -8.24
N ILE A 21 -11.66 -5.96 -8.08
CA ILE A 21 -10.50 -6.05 -8.96
C ILE A 21 -9.45 -7.08 -8.50
N ALA A 22 -9.56 -7.63 -7.29
CA ALA A 22 -8.57 -8.54 -6.71
C ALA A 22 -8.10 -9.66 -7.64
N PRO A 23 -8.97 -10.38 -8.41
CA PRO A 23 -8.53 -11.47 -9.28
C PRO A 23 -7.61 -11.04 -10.43
N ALA A 24 -7.71 -9.79 -10.87
CA ALA A 24 -6.91 -9.26 -11.98
C ALA A 24 -5.81 -8.29 -11.53
N TYR A 25 -5.79 -7.93 -10.23
CA TYR A 25 -5.01 -6.83 -9.68
C TYR A 25 -3.51 -6.93 -9.98
N ASP A 26 -2.88 -8.05 -9.61
CA ASP A 26 -1.43 -8.23 -9.81
C ASP A 26 -1.04 -8.17 -11.28
N ARG A 27 -1.77 -8.91 -12.13
CA ARG A 27 -1.50 -8.95 -13.56
C ARG A 27 -1.59 -7.56 -14.19
N LEU A 28 -2.63 -6.80 -13.82
CA LEU A 28 -2.83 -5.45 -14.33
C LEU A 28 -1.77 -4.49 -13.84
N ASN A 29 -1.50 -4.46 -12.54
CA ASN A 29 -0.51 -3.55 -11.98
C ASN A 29 0.89 -3.81 -12.51
N HIS A 30 1.30 -5.08 -12.61
CA HIS A 30 2.59 -5.43 -13.17
C HIS A 30 2.70 -5.06 -14.66
N THR A 31 1.62 -5.25 -15.43
CA THR A 31 1.60 -4.88 -16.85
C THR A 31 1.61 -3.36 -17.03
N LEU A 32 0.72 -2.66 -16.33
CA LEU A 32 0.60 -1.20 -16.42
C LEU A 32 1.82 -0.47 -15.86
N SER A 33 2.50 -1.01 -14.88
CA SER A 33 3.75 -0.43 -14.37
C SER A 33 4.99 -0.85 -15.16
N PHE A 34 4.85 -1.63 -16.24
CA PHE A 34 5.98 -2.24 -16.97
C PHE A 34 6.93 -3.00 -16.04
N GLN A 35 6.40 -3.69 -15.02
CA GLN A 35 7.15 -4.42 -13.97
C GLN A 35 8.02 -3.54 -13.05
N ILE A 36 7.96 -2.21 -13.19
CA ILE A 36 8.75 -1.28 -12.38
C ILE A 36 8.33 -1.34 -10.90
N ASP A 37 7.05 -1.60 -10.63
CA ASP A 37 6.53 -1.82 -9.28
C ASP A 37 7.29 -2.91 -8.51
N LYS A 38 7.75 -3.96 -9.19
CA LYS A 38 8.59 -5.01 -8.60
C LYS A 38 9.98 -4.48 -8.20
N LEU A 39 10.54 -3.55 -8.97
CA LEU A 39 11.82 -2.92 -8.63
C LEU A 39 11.69 -2.03 -7.41
N TRP A 40 10.60 -1.25 -7.33
CA TRP A 40 10.32 -0.42 -6.16
C TRP A 40 10.12 -1.26 -4.91
N ARG A 41 9.31 -2.34 -4.96
CA ARG A 41 9.16 -3.26 -3.82
C ARG A 41 10.48 -3.91 -3.42
N ARG A 42 11.34 -4.31 -4.39
CA ARG A 42 12.69 -4.83 -4.09
C ARG A 42 13.55 -3.78 -3.38
N HIS A 43 13.39 -2.51 -3.72
CA HIS A 43 14.09 -1.42 -3.05
C HIS A 43 13.62 -1.29 -1.57
N VAL A 44 12.32 -1.29 -1.33
CA VAL A 44 11.74 -1.31 0.03
C VAL A 44 12.28 -2.50 0.83
N VAL A 45 12.23 -3.71 0.27
CA VAL A 45 12.75 -4.92 0.94
C VAL A 45 14.25 -4.76 1.30
N ARG A 46 15.05 -4.11 0.44
CA ARG A 46 16.47 -3.84 0.72
C ARG A 46 16.65 -2.87 1.88
N ILE A 47 15.82 -1.82 1.95
CA ILE A 47 15.81 -0.86 3.07
C ILE A 47 15.43 -1.57 4.36
N VAL A 48 14.30 -2.28 4.38
CA VAL A 48 13.79 -2.98 5.56
C VAL A 48 14.79 -4.04 6.05
N ARG A 49 15.43 -4.79 5.13
CA ARG A 49 16.44 -5.80 5.50
C ARG A 49 17.63 -5.23 6.27
N ARG A 50 18.04 -3.99 5.98
CA ARG A 50 19.14 -3.32 6.70
C ARG A 50 18.78 -2.98 8.15
N MET A 51 17.49 -2.91 8.47
CA MET A 51 16.98 -2.64 9.82
C MET A 51 16.95 -3.93 10.70
N GLN A 52 17.14 -5.10 10.10
CA GLN A 52 17.15 -6.41 10.77
C GLN A 52 15.92 -6.66 11.68
N PRO A 53 14.69 -6.41 11.18
CA PRO A 53 13.48 -6.58 11.98
C PRO A 53 13.24 -8.05 12.28
N ARG A 54 12.55 -8.32 13.39
CA ARG A 54 11.98 -9.63 13.71
C ARG A 54 10.49 -9.69 13.39
N ARG A 55 9.77 -8.59 13.62
CA ARG A 55 8.32 -8.48 13.40
C ARG A 55 8.03 -7.28 12.50
N ILE A 56 7.38 -7.54 11.38
CA ILE A 56 6.96 -6.53 10.41
C ILE A 56 5.44 -6.52 10.33
N LEU A 57 4.85 -5.34 10.30
CA LEU A 57 3.45 -5.14 9.93
C LEU A 57 3.40 -4.52 8.53
N ASP A 58 2.71 -5.15 7.61
CA ASP A 58 2.46 -4.63 6.27
C ASP A 58 1.00 -4.17 6.19
N VAL A 59 0.77 -2.87 6.24
CA VAL A 59 -0.56 -2.25 6.27
C VAL A 59 -1.03 -1.98 4.85
N ALA A 60 -2.31 -2.24 4.56
CA ALA A 60 -2.87 -2.30 3.22
C ALA A 60 -2.05 -3.25 2.32
N THR A 61 -1.87 -4.47 2.83
CA THR A 61 -0.98 -5.48 2.22
C THR A 61 -1.47 -5.95 0.84
N GLY A 62 -2.76 -5.77 0.54
CA GLY A 62 -3.38 -6.18 -0.72
C GLY A 62 -3.21 -7.67 -0.97
N THR A 63 -2.75 -8.01 -2.15
CA THR A 63 -2.44 -9.40 -2.56
C THR A 63 -1.12 -9.92 -1.95
N GLY A 64 -0.52 -9.23 -0.99
CA GLY A 64 0.63 -9.69 -0.20
C GLY A 64 1.99 -9.62 -0.90
N ASP A 65 2.12 -8.96 -2.04
CA ASP A 65 3.38 -8.94 -2.81
C ASP A 65 4.58 -8.47 -2.01
N LEU A 66 4.43 -7.39 -1.22
CA LEU A 66 5.52 -6.85 -0.39
C LEU A 66 5.79 -7.75 0.82
N ALA A 67 4.74 -8.18 1.53
CA ALA A 67 4.83 -9.09 2.67
C ALA A 67 5.57 -10.38 2.32
N LEU A 68 5.17 -11.02 1.21
CA LEU A 68 5.80 -12.25 0.71
C LEU A 68 7.25 -12.01 0.25
N ALA A 69 7.52 -10.88 -0.40
CA ALA A 69 8.88 -10.53 -0.81
C ALA A 69 9.81 -10.31 0.41
N MET A 70 9.31 -9.70 1.49
CA MET A 70 10.05 -9.55 2.75
C MET A 70 10.31 -10.89 3.42
N ALA A 71 9.29 -11.74 3.56
CA ALA A 71 9.43 -13.06 4.17
C ALA A 71 10.41 -13.97 3.40
N ARG A 72 10.39 -13.93 2.06
CA ARG A 72 11.35 -14.68 1.22
C ARG A 72 12.80 -14.23 1.41
N ARG A 73 13.02 -12.93 1.56
CA ARG A 73 14.38 -12.34 1.60
C ARG A 73 15.00 -12.26 2.99
N MET A 74 14.19 -12.40 4.04
CA MET A 74 14.63 -12.27 5.43
C MET A 74 14.21 -13.53 6.21
N ARG A 75 15.15 -14.45 6.38
CA ARG A 75 14.91 -15.66 7.18
C ARG A 75 14.68 -15.28 8.66
N GLY A 76 13.69 -15.91 9.29
CA GLY A 76 13.35 -15.66 10.71
C GLY A 76 12.50 -14.42 10.97
N VAL A 77 12.09 -13.66 9.92
CA VAL A 77 11.14 -12.57 10.09
C VAL A 77 9.71 -13.10 10.11
N GLN A 78 8.87 -12.54 10.99
CA GLN A 78 7.43 -12.71 11.01
C GLN A 78 6.79 -11.46 10.38
N VAL A 79 5.89 -11.66 9.42
CA VAL A 79 5.17 -10.59 8.76
C VAL A 79 3.69 -10.75 9.03
N LEU A 80 3.07 -9.72 9.61
CA LEU A 80 1.62 -9.58 9.68
C LEU A 80 1.19 -8.65 8.55
N GLY A 81 0.36 -9.14 7.63
CA GLY A 81 -0.27 -8.33 6.59
C GLY A 81 -1.71 -8.03 6.96
N VAL A 82 -2.10 -6.76 6.92
CA VAL A 82 -3.46 -6.30 7.23
C VAL A 82 -4.05 -5.58 6.02
N ASP A 83 -5.29 -5.92 5.65
CA ASP A 83 -6.03 -5.26 4.58
C ASP A 83 -7.52 -5.21 4.88
N LEU A 84 -8.24 -4.24 4.29
CA LEU A 84 -9.70 -4.11 4.39
C LEU A 84 -10.44 -5.08 3.45
N SER A 85 -9.79 -5.55 2.38
CA SER A 85 -10.40 -6.39 1.35
C SER A 85 -10.12 -7.87 1.62
N GLU A 86 -11.16 -8.63 1.92
CA GLU A 86 -11.03 -10.09 2.11
C GLU A 86 -10.63 -10.80 0.81
N ASN A 87 -11.07 -10.30 -0.36
CA ASN A 87 -10.71 -10.89 -1.64
C ASN A 87 -9.22 -10.68 -1.97
N MET A 88 -8.65 -9.53 -1.59
CA MET A 88 -7.20 -9.30 -1.67
C MET A 88 -6.43 -10.25 -0.75
N LEU A 89 -6.89 -10.43 0.49
CA LEU A 89 -6.27 -11.33 1.44
C LEU A 89 -6.39 -12.80 1.02
N ALA A 90 -7.50 -13.20 0.40
CA ALA A 90 -7.66 -14.55 -0.15
C ALA A 90 -6.59 -14.84 -1.21
N GLU A 91 -6.33 -13.89 -2.11
CA GLU A 91 -5.26 -14.01 -3.10
C GLU A 91 -3.87 -14.02 -2.44
N ALA A 92 -3.66 -13.20 -1.42
CA ALA A 92 -2.41 -13.19 -0.65
C ALA A 92 -2.15 -14.53 0.06
N ARG A 93 -3.18 -15.13 0.69
CA ARG A 93 -3.09 -16.45 1.34
C ARG A 93 -2.76 -17.53 0.32
N ARG A 94 -3.47 -17.54 -0.84
CA ARG A 94 -3.16 -18.49 -1.93
C ARG A 94 -1.69 -18.42 -2.36
N LYS A 95 -1.14 -17.19 -2.48
CA LYS A 95 0.28 -16.99 -2.83
C LYS A 95 1.21 -17.39 -1.70
N ALA A 96 0.86 -17.15 -0.45
CA ALA A 96 1.64 -17.56 0.73
C ALA A 96 1.79 -19.07 0.77
N THR A 97 0.69 -19.82 0.64
CA THR A 97 0.68 -21.29 0.58
C THR A 97 1.49 -21.82 -0.59
N ALA A 98 1.29 -21.27 -1.78
CA ALA A 98 2.08 -21.66 -2.96
C ALA A 98 3.60 -21.46 -2.80
N CYS A 99 4.01 -20.64 -1.84
CA CYS A 99 5.41 -20.34 -1.55
C CYS A 99 5.94 -20.99 -0.27
N GLY A 100 5.11 -21.74 0.46
CA GLY A 100 5.46 -22.32 1.77
C GLY A 100 5.80 -21.25 2.82
N LEU A 101 5.03 -20.14 2.84
CA LEU A 101 5.28 -19.02 3.74
C LEU A 101 4.18 -18.82 4.79
N ASP A 102 3.21 -19.73 4.88
CA ASP A 102 2.04 -19.63 5.76
C ASP A 102 2.41 -19.45 7.25
N GLU A 103 3.48 -20.10 7.70
CA GLU A 103 3.95 -19.99 9.08
C GLU A 103 4.63 -18.64 9.39
N ARG A 104 5.04 -17.89 8.36
CA ARG A 104 5.81 -16.66 8.49
C ARG A 104 5.07 -15.41 8.04
N VAL A 105 4.01 -15.58 7.26
CA VAL A 105 3.16 -14.49 6.77
C VAL A 105 1.73 -14.75 7.22
N VAL A 106 1.34 -14.06 8.28
CA VAL A 106 -0.02 -14.08 8.80
C VAL A 106 -0.80 -12.95 8.14
N LEU A 107 -2.02 -13.25 7.66
CA LEU A 107 -2.85 -12.31 6.91
C LEU A 107 -4.20 -12.14 7.62
N SER A 108 -4.52 -10.90 8.01
CA SER A 108 -5.69 -10.57 8.80
C SER A 108 -6.50 -9.45 8.14
N LEU A 109 -7.81 -9.60 8.18
CA LEU A 109 -8.73 -8.50 7.87
C LEU A 109 -8.57 -7.42 8.94
N GLY A 110 -8.51 -6.15 8.54
CA GLY A 110 -8.38 -5.06 9.50
C GLY A 110 -8.28 -3.70 8.82
N ASP A 111 -8.51 -2.68 9.64
CA ASP A 111 -8.52 -1.28 9.25
C ASP A 111 -7.22 -0.59 9.68
N ALA A 112 -6.56 0.09 8.74
CA ALA A 112 -5.35 0.87 9.00
C ALA A 112 -5.57 2.00 10.03
N GLU A 113 -6.80 2.48 10.17
CA GLU A 113 -7.17 3.55 11.10
C GLU A 113 -7.52 3.03 12.51
N ARG A 114 -7.62 1.70 12.66
CA ARG A 114 -7.87 1.00 13.92
C ARG A 114 -7.24 -0.40 13.87
N LEU A 115 -5.94 -0.46 14.02
CA LEU A 115 -5.18 -1.71 13.95
C LEU A 115 -5.41 -2.58 15.19
N GLU A 116 -5.84 -3.81 14.99
CA GLU A 116 -5.93 -4.83 16.05
C GLU A 116 -4.54 -5.42 16.36
N VAL A 117 -3.58 -4.54 16.60
CA VAL A 117 -2.18 -4.86 16.90
C VAL A 117 -1.80 -4.15 18.18
N ALA A 118 -1.12 -4.85 19.08
CA ALA A 118 -0.71 -4.30 20.37
C ALA A 118 0.27 -3.11 20.19
N ASP A 119 0.22 -2.18 21.14
CA ASP A 119 1.14 -1.05 21.22
C ASP A 119 2.59 -1.52 21.27
N ALA A 120 3.48 -0.78 20.63
CA ALA A 120 4.93 -0.99 20.68
C ALA A 120 5.34 -2.46 20.44
N SER A 121 4.69 -3.16 19.50
CA SER A 121 4.86 -4.61 19.29
C SER A 121 5.61 -4.98 18.02
N VAL A 122 5.75 -4.06 17.06
CA VAL A 122 6.42 -4.32 15.78
C VAL A 122 7.68 -3.48 15.59
N ASP A 123 8.66 -4.04 14.89
CA ASP A 123 9.94 -3.37 14.66
C ASP A 123 9.87 -2.43 13.44
N VAL A 124 9.12 -2.83 12.42
CA VAL A 124 8.93 -2.08 11.17
C VAL A 124 7.48 -2.16 10.72
N VAL A 125 6.94 -1.04 10.26
CA VAL A 125 5.70 -0.99 9.49
C VAL A 125 6.03 -0.66 8.04
N THR A 126 5.39 -1.36 7.10
CA THR A 126 5.45 -1.04 5.68
C THR A 126 4.07 -0.71 5.14
N VAL A 127 3.98 0.24 4.22
CA VAL A 127 2.78 0.54 3.44
C VAL A 127 3.20 0.78 2.00
N ALA A 128 2.69 -0.03 1.07
CA ALA A 128 2.99 0.14 -0.35
C ALA A 128 1.73 0.41 -1.17
N PHE A 129 1.63 1.63 -1.72
CA PHE A 129 0.52 2.09 -2.56
C PHE A 129 -0.86 2.09 -1.88
N GLY A 130 -0.87 2.14 -0.54
CA GLY A 130 -2.08 2.04 0.25
C GLY A 130 -2.48 3.31 1.00
N VAL A 131 -1.50 4.15 1.39
CA VAL A 131 -1.73 5.30 2.29
C VAL A 131 -2.74 6.30 1.72
N ARG A 132 -2.75 6.54 0.41
CA ARG A 132 -3.70 7.45 -0.26
C ARG A 132 -5.17 6.99 -0.16
N ASN A 133 -5.37 5.71 0.12
CA ASN A 133 -6.69 5.10 0.22
C ASN A 133 -7.29 5.16 1.64
N PHE A 134 -6.52 5.59 2.65
CA PHE A 134 -7.05 5.77 4.00
C PHE A 134 -8.19 6.77 4.00
N GLY A 135 -9.22 6.52 4.79
CA GLY A 135 -10.34 7.43 4.99
C GLY A 135 -9.89 8.66 5.78
N ASP A 136 -9.25 8.43 6.94
CA ASP A 136 -8.54 9.42 7.76
C ASP A 136 -7.04 9.09 7.77
N LEU A 137 -6.28 9.83 6.98
CA LEU A 137 -4.83 9.66 6.88
C LEU A 137 -4.13 9.90 8.22
N GLY A 138 -4.58 10.91 8.98
CA GLY A 138 -4.01 11.23 10.29
C GLY A 138 -4.25 10.10 11.31
N ALA A 139 -5.46 9.53 11.33
CA ALA A 139 -5.76 8.38 12.18
C ALA A 139 -4.87 7.17 11.85
N GLY A 140 -4.75 6.83 10.58
CA GLY A 140 -3.88 5.73 10.15
C GLY A 140 -2.41 5.95 10.51
N LEU A 141 -1.89 7.17 10.34
CA LEU A 141 -0.52 7.49 10.74
C LEU A 141 -0.31 7.38 12.25
N ARG A 142 -1.29 7.81 13.08
CA ARG A 142 -1.22 7.65 14.54
C ARG A 142 -1.25 6.17 14.95
N GLU A 143 -2.07 5.35 14.33
CA GLU A 143 -2.11 3.90 14.57
C GLU A 143 -0.77 3.22 14.20
N ILE A 144 -0.19 3.60 13.06
CA ILE A 144 1.15 3.13 12.66
C ILE A 144 2.19 3.52 13.73
N ALA A 145 2.12 4.75 14.25
CA ALA A 145 3.04 5.19 15.30
C ALA A 145 2.83 4.43 16.62
N ARG A 146 1.57 4.15 16.99
CA ARG A 146 1.20 3.41 18.21
C ARG A 146 1.76 1.99 18.24
N VAL A 147 1.66 1.27 17.14
CA VAL A 147 2.09 -0.15 17.08
C VAL A 147 3.59 -0.33 16.96
N LEU A 148 4.32 0.72 16.53
CA LEU A 148 5.77 0.68 16.42
C LEU A 148 6.45 0.71 17.78
N LYS A 149 7.43 -0.14 17.98
CA LYS A 149 8.33 -0.08 19.14
C LYS A 149 9.08 1.25 19.19
N PRO A 150 9.52 1.69 20.40
CA PRO A 150 10.48 2.79 20.49
C PRO A 150 11.70 2.55 19.58
N GLY A 151 11.97 3.50 18.67
CA GLY A 151 13.02 3.35 17.66
C GLY A 151 12.63 2.53 16.42
N GLY A 152 11.43 1.95 16.40
CA GLY A 152 10.85 1.30 15.21
C GLY A 152 10.72 2.28 14.03
N LYS A 153 10.56 1.73 12.83
CA LYS A 153 10.57 2.53 11.60
C LYS A 153 9.36 2.23 10.73
N VAL A 154 8.83 3.26 10.09
CA VAL A 154 7.85 3.09 9.00
C VAL A 154 8.53 3.31 7.65
N VAL A 155 8.18 2.48 6.67
CA VAL A 155 8.62 2.61 5.27
C VAL A 155 7.38 2.68 4.38
N ILE A 156 7.15 3.85 3.80
CA ILE A 156 6.01 4.11 2.91
C ILE A 156 6.51 4.21 1.48
N LEU A 157 5.91 3.43 0.59
CA LEU A 157 6.08 3.51 -0.86
C LEU A 157 4.75 4.00 -1.45
N GLU A 158 4.75 5.23 -1.98
CA GLU A 158 3.53 5.81 -2.54
C GLU A 158 3.84 6.65 -3.78
N PHE A 159 2.85 6.76 -4.66
CA PHE A 159 2.94 7.64 -5.82
C PHE A 159 2.86 9.11 -5.40
N SER A 160 3.60 9.94 -6.11
CA SER A 160 3.50 11.40 -5.99
C SER A 160 3.47 12.04 -7.38
N THR A 161 2.87 13.22 -7.47
CA THR A 161 2.83 13.96 -8.72
C THR A 161 4.23 14.44 -9.10
N PRO A 162 4.73 14.15 -10.32
CA PRO A 162 6.06 14.56 -10.74
C PRO A 162 6.26 16.09 -10.68
N ARG A 163 7.40 16.54 -10.15
CA ARG A 163 7.74 17.97 -10.07
C ARG A 163 8.12 18.57 -11.42
N ASN A 164 8.76 17.78 -12.29
CA ASN A 164 9.13 18.25 -13.63
C ASN A 164 7.89 18.44 -14.53
N PRO A 165 7.67 19.63 -15.10
CA PRO A 165 6.44 19.93 -15.88
C PRO A 165 6.28 19.04 -17.12
N LEU A 166 7.36 18.71 -17.82
CA LEU A 166 7.33 17.85 -19.00
C LEU A 166 6.95 16.42 -18.62
N PHE A 167 7.58 15.90 -17.57
CA PHE A 167 7.28 14.55 -17.07
C PHE A 167 5.85 14.46 -16.53
N ARG A 168 5.36 15.51 -15.85
CA ARG A 168 3.97 15.62 -15.38
C ARG A 168 2.99 15.54 -16.54
N ARG A 169 3.27 16.21 -17.67
CA ARG A 169 2.39 16.18 -18.84
C ARG A 169 2.31 14.80 -19.48
N VAL A 170 3.44 14.12 -19.63
CA VAL A 170 3.50 12.75 -20.17
C VAL A 170 2.83 11.77 -19.22
N TYR A 171 3.14 11.85 -17.92
CA TYR A 171 2.52 11.04 -16.87
C TYR A 171 1.00 11.25 -16.82
N GLY A 172 0.53 12.52 -16.90
CA GLY A 172 -0.89 12.84 -16.92
C GLY A 172 -1.61 12.23 -18.13
N LEU A 173 -1.01 12.27 -19.32
CA LEU A 173 -1.60 11.63 -20.50
C LEU A 173 -1.69 10.11 -20.33
N TYR A 174 -0.65 9.49 -19.80
CA TYR A 174 -0.63 8.05 -19.52
C TYR A 174 -1.67 7.68 -18.45
N SER A 175 -1.64 8.35 -17.31
CA SER A 175 -2.44 8.00 -16.14
C SER A 175 -3.94 8.27 -16.31
N HIS A 176 -4.31 9.38 -16.97
CA HIS A 176 -5.72 9.78 -17.12
C HIS A 176 -6.41 9.27 -18.39
N ARG A 177 -5.66 8.83 -19.41
CA ARG A 177 -6.26 8.34 -20.65
C ARG A 177 -5.94 6.87 -20.93
N LEU A 178 -4.66 6.50 -20.92
CA LEU A 178 -4.25 5.16 -21.33
C LEU A 178 -4.56 4.12 -20.25
N LEU A 179 -4.27 4.43 -19.00
CA LEU A 179 -4.44 3.52 -17.88
C LEU A 179 -5.92 3.15 -17.63
N PRO A 180 -6.90 4.09 -17.60
CA PRO A 180 -8.31 3.74 -17.48
C PRO A 180 -8.85 2.95 -18.69
N ALA A 181 -8.36 3.22 -19.90
CA ALA A 181 -8.80 2.51 -21.11
C ALA A 181 -8.35 1.04 -21.05
N ILE A 182 -7.08 0.77 -20.77
CA ILE A 182 -6.53 -0.59 -20.70
C ILE A 182 -7.08 -1.32 -19.45
N GLY A 183 -7.07 -0.66 -18.31
CA GLY A 183 -7.54 -1.24 -17.04
C GLY A 183 -9.02 -1.62 -17.10
N GLY A 184 -9.87 -0.75 -17.65
CA GLY A 184 -11.30 -1.01 -17.81
C GLY A 184 -11.61 -2.18 -18.75
N MET A 185 -10.83 -2.40 -19.80
CA MET A 185 -11.02 -3.54 -20.70
C MET A 185 -10.69 -4.89 -20.03
N ILE A 186 -9.70 -4.92 -19.13
CA ILE A 186 -9.21 -6.17 -18.54
C ILE A 186 -9.94 -6.49 -17.22
N SER A 187 -10.18 -5.50 -16.36
CA SER A 187 -10.83 -5.69 -15.06
C SER A 187 -12.35 -5.65 -15.09
N LYS A 188 -12.95 -5.14 -16.18
CA LYS A 188 -14.39 -4.82 -16.31
C LYS A 188 -14.87 -3.74 -15.30
N ASP A 189 -13.95 -3.08 -14.59
CA ASP A 189 -14.26 -1.95 -13.69
C ASP A 189 -13.43 -0.72 -14.08
N ARG A 190 -13.95 0.07 -15.02
CA ARG A 190 -13.31 1.29 -15.50
C ARG A 190 -13.16 2.34 -14.40
N LYS A 191 -14.14 2.45 -13.49
CA LYS A 191 -14.13 3.44 -12.40
C LYS A 191 -12.96 3.22 -11.43
N ALA A 192 -12.58 1.97 -11.15
CA ALA A 192 -11.41 1.66 -10.34
C ALA A 192 -10.11 2.23 -10.94
N TYR A 193 -9.98 2.23 -12.27
CA TYR A 193 -8.79 2.74 -12.96
C TYR A 193 -8.85 4.25 -13.25
N GLU A 194 -10.02 4.86 -13.18
CA GLU A 194 -10.18 6.32 -13.12
C GLU A 194 -9.87 6.86 -11.71
N TYR A 195 -10.23 6.09 -10.66
CA TYR A 195 -9.92 6.44 -9.28
C TYR A 195 -8.41 6.45 -8.99
N LEU A 196 -7.64 5.53 -9.59
CA LEU A 196 -6.21 5.39 -9.32
C LEU A 196 -5.43 6.72 -9.54
N PRO A 197 -5.42 7.36 -10.74
CA PRO A 197 -4.74 8.64 -10.93
C PRO A 197 -5.35 9.75 -10.09
N ALA A 198 -6.66 9.80 -9.95
CA ALA A 198 -7.33 10.83 -9.18
C ALA A 198 -6.96 10.76 -7.69
N SER A 199 -6.81 9.57 -7.12
CA SER A 199 -6.34 9.39 -5.73
C SER A 199 -4.88 9.82 -5.53
N VAL A 200 -4.04 9.72 -6.58
CA VAL A 200 -2.65 10.24 -6.55
C VAL A 200 -2.65 11.76 -6.59
N ASP A 201 -3.52 12.38 -7.39
CA ASP A 201 -3.60 13.84 -7.50
C ASP A 201 -4.14 14.49 -6.22
N GLU A 202 -5.02 13.80 -5.47
CA GLU A 202 -5.52 14.26 -4.16
C GLU A 202 -4.56 13.98 -3.01
N PHE A 203 -3.56 13.12 -3.20
CA PHE A 203 -2.61 12.80 -2.13
C PHE A 203 -1.78 14.03 -1.77
N PRO A 204 -1.55 14.29 -0.47
CA PRO A 204 -0.79 15.46 -0.03
C PRO A 204 0.57 15.58 -0.70
N ALA A 205 0.97 16.80 -1.05
CA ALA A 205 2.33 17.07 -1.51
C ALA A 205 3.36 16.56 -0.48
N PRO A 206 4.56 16.16 -0.92
CA PRO A 206 5.56 15.55 -0.05
C PRO A 206 5.83 16.34 1.24
N GLU A 207 5.87 17.66 1.15
CA GLU A 207 6.11 18.55 2.29
C GLU A 207 4.95 18.52 3.30
N CYS A 208 3.69 18.50 2.80
CA CYS A 208 2.50 18.38 3.64
C CYS A 208 2.42 17.00 4.29
N PHE A 209 2.69 15.95 3.52
CA PHE A 209 2.71 14.59 4.06
C PHE A 209 3.78 14.42 5.15
N MET A 210 4.95 15.03 4.97
CA MET A 210 6.01 15.07 5.99
C MET A 210 5.57 15.81 7.27
N ALA A 211 4.80 16.89 7.15
CA ALA A 211 4.23 17.58 8.30
C ALA A 211 3.27 16.66 9.07
N MET A 212 2.34 15.99 8.37
CA MET A 212 1.42 15.02 8.97
C MET A 212 2.15 13.87 9.67
N MET A 213 3.25 13.38 9.09
CA MET A 213 4.10 12.35 9.72
C MET A 213 4.68 12.85 11.05
N ARG A 214 5.14 14.12 11.11
CA ARG A 214 5.66 14.71 12.36
C ARG A 214 4.56 14.88 13.40
N GLU A 215 3.38 15.34 12.99
CA GLU A 215 2.21 15.45 13.87
C GLU A 215 1.78 14.10 14.46
N ALA A 216 1.93 13.01 13.68
CA ALA A 216 1.70 11.65 14.15
C ALA A 216 2.81 11.10 15.07
N GLY A 217 3.89 11.87 15.33
CA GLY A 217 4.96 11.50 16.27
C GLY A 217 6.24 10.94 15.63
N PHE A 218 6.35 10.91 14.31
CA PHE A 218 7.57 10.45 13.62
C PHE A 218 8.66 11.53 13.65
N LYS A 219 9.87 11.17 14.09
CA LYS A 219 10.97 12.14 14.28
C LYS A 219 11.77 12.42 13.01
N LEU A 220 11.87 11.45 12.10
CA LEU A 220 12.64 11.54 10.87
C LEU A 220 11.89 10.88 9.73
N SER A 221 11.88 11.55 8.60
CA SER A 221 11.39 10.96 7.36
C SER A 221 12.40 11.22 6.25
N LEU A 222 12.65 10.21 5.45
CA LEU A 222 13.48 10.29 4.26
C LEU A 222 12.59 10.04 3.05
N ILE A 223 12.56 10.99 2.12
CA ILE A 223 11.84 10.83 0.84
C ILE A 223 12.86 10.45 -0.23
N HIS A 224 12.65 9.30 -0.84
CA HIS A 224 13.33 8.91 -2.07
C HIS A 224 12.32 9.02 -3.22
N ILE A 225 12.59 9.86 -4.16
CA ILE A 225 11.82 10.07 -5.38
C ILE A 225 12.54 9.38 -6.53
#